data_99d4cc0ba21510549daff5838a378931
#
_entry.id   99d4cc0ba21510549daff5838a378931
#
_cell.length_a   1.000
_cell.length_b   1.000
_cell.length_c   1.000
_cell.angle_alpha   90.00
_cell.angle_beta   90.00
_cell.angle_gamma   90.00
#
_symmetry.space_group_name_H-M   'P 1'
#
loop_
_entity.id
_entity.type
_entity.pdbx_description
1 polymer ?
#
loop_
_entity_poly.entity_id
_entity_poly.type
_entity_poly.pdbx_seq_one_letter_code
_entity_poly.pdbx_strand_id
1 'polypeptide(L)'
;PMQMTFDVIHSSQDVLMEVPEAKTVRVILVGVKQAASFMDAVTRAMDQIGIDAGIRALWTLHDDSRPADDRCFETLLDAWRNTPTAALLGAKQLDWQAKNLHNVGLYAGHHDVVSLVVDGEPDQEQYDGRQDVLSVSLSGALVPLATLRAFEGADPWFGTFAESTDLCRRICLGGGRVVVVPQARIAHRRARFEGI
;
A
#
# COMPACT_ATOMS: atom_id res chain seq x y z
N PRO A 1 11.87 -17.97 4.08
CA PRO A 1 10.71 -17.38 3.40
C PRO A 1 9.47 -18.14 3.85
N MET A 2 8.63 -17.45 4.62
CA MET A 2 7.37 -18.01 5.11
C MET A 2 6.34 -17.86 3.99
N GLN A 3 5.89 -18.97 3.43
CA GLN A 3 4.86 -18.99 2.42
C GLN A 3 3.53 -19.06 3.19
N MET A 4 2.78 -17.95 3.25
CA MET A 4 1.42 -17.94 3.77
C MET A 4 0.45 -18.16 2.61
N THR A 5 -0.30 -19.24 2.65
CA THR A 5 -1.45 -19.48 1.78
C THR A 5 -2.71 -19.08 2.55
N PHE A 6 -3.47 -18.15 2.02
CA PHE A 6 -4.74 -17.75 2.61
C PHE A 6 -5.89 -18.33 1.77
N ASP A 7 -6.69 -19.19 2.39
CA ASP A 7 -7.99 -19.56 1.84
C ASP A 7 -9.02 -18.52 2.30
N VAL A 8 -9.76 -17.96 1.36
CA VAL A 8 -10.83 -16.99 1.65
C VAL A 8 -11.99 -17.73 2.31
N ILE A 9 -12.07 -17.71 3.62
CA ILE A 9 -13.17 -18.28 4.39
C ILE A 9 -14.23 -17.20 4.61
N HIS A 10 -15.49 -17.50 4.32
CA HIS A 10 -16.64 -16.59 4.39
C HIS A 10 -17.11 -16.24 5.81
N SER A 11 -16.28 -16.38 6.82
CA SER A 11 -16.59 -15.99 8.20
C SER A 11 -15.35 -15.38 8.85
N SER A 12 -15.52 -14.35 9.67
CA SER A 12 -14.42 -13.82 10.46
C SER A 12 -13.95 -14.90 11.45
N GLN A 13 -12.71 -15.36 11.28
CA GLN A 13 -12.06 -16.27 12.21
C GLN A 13 -10.75 -15.64 12.67
N ASP A 14 -10.56 -15.58 13.98
CA ASP A 14 -9.28 -15.21 14.57
C ASP A 14 -8.34 -16.42 14.49
N VAL A 15 -7.23 -16.28 13.79
CA VAL A 15 -6.16 -17.27 13.75
C VAL A 15 -4.95 -16.71 14.48
N LEU A 16 -4.58 -17.33 15.59
CA LEU A 16 -3.34 -17.00 16.27
C LEU A 16 -2.20 -17.79 15.62
N MET A 17 -1.24 -17.09 15.07
CA MET A 17 -0.02 -17.68 14.53
C MET A 17 1.15 -17.40 15.48
N GLU A 18 1.82 -18.44 15.93
CA GLU A 18 3.10 -18.31 16.60
C GLU A 18 4.20 -18.14 15.56
N VAL A 19 4.90 -17.02 15.61
CA VAL A 19 6.07 -16.78 14.78
C VAL A 19 7.31 -17.14 15.61
N PRO A 20 8.25 -17.96 15.09
CA PRO A 20 9.52 -18.17 15.77
C PRO A 20 10.16 -16.80 16.04
N GLU A 21 10.60 -16.54 17.27
CA GLU A 21 11.17 -15.28 17.76
C GLU A 21 10.21 -14.36 18.57
N ALA A 22 9.27 -14.96 19.30
CA ALA A 22 8.55 -14.33 20.42
C ALA A 22 7.67 -13.11 20.10
N LYS A 23 7.17 -12.96 18.88
CA LYS A 23 6.10 -12.00 18.59
C LYS A 23 4.83 -12.72 18.15
N THR A 24 3.78 -12.59 18.95
CA THR A 24 2.46 -13.09 18.58
C THR A 24 1.89 -12.19 17.46
N VAL A 25 1.67 -12.77 16.29
CA VAL A 25 0.93 -12.11 15.22
C VAL A 25 -0.50 -12.61 15.26
N ARG A 26 -1.44 -11.69 15.41
CA ARG A 26 -2.86 -11.99 15.29
C ARG A 26 -3.26 -11.89 13.82
N VAL A 27 -3.77 -12.97 13.24
CA VAL A 27 -4.31 -13.00 11.89
C VAL A 27 -5.84 -13.04 11.99
N ILE A 28 -6.50 -12.09 11.38
CA ILE A 28 -7.96 -12.00 11.36
C ILE A 28 -8.40 -12.09 9.88
N LEU A 29 -9.22 -13.10 9.58
CA LEU A 29 -9.84 -13.25 8.27
C LEU A 29 -11.21 -12.55 8.30
N VAL A 30 -11.37 -11.55 7.44
CA VAL A 30 -12.59 -10.76 7.38
C VAL A 30 -13.22 -10.88 6.00
N GLY A 31 -14.43 -11.46 5.94
CA GLY A 31 -15.22 -11.53 4.72
C GLY A 31 -15.93 -10.19 4.47
N VAL A 32 -15.61 -9.53 3.38
CA VAL A 32 -16.29 -8.30 2.93
C VAL A 32 -17.05 -8.58 1.65
N LYS A 33 -18.38 -8.41 1.70
CA LYS A 33 -19.25 -8.62 0.53
C LYS A 33 -19.38 -7.34 -0.29
N GLN A 34 -19.32 -7.46 -1.62
CA GLN A 34 -19.63 -6.36 -2.56
C GLN A 34 -18.79 -5.08 -2.31
N ALA A 35 -17.52 -5.22 -2.00
CA ALA A 35 -16.64 -4.08 -1.95
C ALA A 35 -16.49 -3.45 -3.36
N ALA A 36 -16.59 -2.13 -3.42
CA ALA A 36 -16.45 -1.39 -4.68
C ALA A 36 -14.98 -1.27 -5.12
N SER A 37 -14.05 -1.35 -4.17
CA SER A 37 -12.61 -1.22 -4.39
C SER A 37 -11.81 -1.93 -3.29
N PHE A 38 -10.50 -1.98 -3.45
CA PHE A 38 -9.60 -2.53 -2.45
C PHE A 38 -9.68 -1.75 -1.12
N MET A 39 -9.62 -0.43 -1.15
CA MET A 39 -9.71 0.38 0.08
C MET A 39 -11.10 0.39 0.70
N ASP A 40 -12.17 0.25 -0.08
CA ASP A 40 -13.50 0.02 0.46
C ASP A 40 -13.55 -1.29 1.25
N ALA A 41 -12.95 -2.36 0.72
CA ALA A 41 -12.84 -3.64 1.42
C ALA A 41 -12.03 -3.49 2.73
N VAL A 42 -10.90 -2.81 2.69
CA VAL A 42 -10.04 -2.54 3.86
C VAL A 42 -10.81 -1.74 4.92
N THR A 43 -11.49 -0.67 4.54
CA THR A 43 -12.26 0.18 5.47
C THR A 43 -13.36 -0.62 6.15
N ARG A 44 -14.13 -1.40 5.39
CA ARG A 44 -15.20 -2.24 5.95
C ARG A 44 -14.67 -3.36 6.84
N ALA A 45 -13.51 -3.93 6.49
CA ALA A 45 -12.86 -4.92 7.35
C ALA A 45 -12.44 -4.29 8.68
N MET A 46 -11.86 -3.08 8.64
CA MET A 46 -11.47 -2.34 9.83
C MET A 46 -12.66 -2.03 10.75
N ASP A 47 -13.80 -1.66 10.16
CA ASP A 47 -15.04 -1.40 10.92
C ASP A 47 -15.57 -2.68 11.60
N GLN A 48 -15.45 -3.83 10.94
CA GLN A 48 -15.91 -5.10 11.49
C GLN A 48 -15.03 -5.60 12.65
N ILE A 49 -13.71 -5.44 12.56
CA ILE A 49 -12.80 -5.94 13.61
C ILE A 49 -12.71 -4.98 14.80
N GLY A 50 -13.11 -3.75 14.64
CA GLY A 50 -12.88 -2.69 15.64
C GLY A 50 -11.40 -2.38 15.76
N ILE A 51 -10.97 -1.20 15.39
CA ILE A 51 -9.56 -0.81 15.48
C ILE A 51 -9.23 -0.48 16.93
N ASP A 52 -8.30 -1.22 17.51
CA ASP A 52 -7.71 -0.90 18.81
C ASP A 52 -7.07 0.49 18.78
N ALA A 53 -7.25 1.24 19.87
CA ALA A 53 -6.66 2.57 20.03
C ALA A 53 -5.11 2.58 19.93
N GLY A 54 -4.46 1.42 20.07
CA GLY A 54 -3.03 1.25 19.91
C GLY A 54 -2.54 1.20 18.46
N ILE A 55 -3.41 0.92 17.50
CA ILE A 55 -3.05 0.87 16.07
C ILE A 55 -2.89 2.29 15.54
N ARG A 56 -1.73 2.58 14.95
CA ARG A 56 -1.39 3.94 14.46
C ARG A 56 -1.36 4.06 12.95
N ALA A 57 -1.12 2.97 12.24
CA ALA A 57 -1.04 2.94 10.78
C ALA A 57 -1.47 1.60 10.23
N LEU A 58 -1.84 1.56 8.97
CA LEU A 58 -2.04 0.37 8.17
C LEU A 58 -0.88 0.23 7.18
N TRP A 59 -0.43 -0.98 6.98
CA TRP A 59 0.38 -1.35 5.84
C TRP A 59 -0.47 -2.22 4.93
N THR A 60 -0.73 -1.74 3.73
CA THR A 60 -1.63 -2.38 2.77
C THR A 60 -0.85 -3.16 1.73
N LEU A 61 -1.32 -4.35 1.39
CA LEU A 61 -0.77 -5.21 0.34
C LEU A 61 -1.92 -5.78 -0.50
N HIS A 62 -1.73 -5.85 -1.81
CA HIS A 62 -2.62 -6.60 -2.67
C HIS A 62 -2.29 -8.09 -2.61
N ASP A 63 -3.24 -8.96 -2.95
CA ASP A 63 -3.11 -10.41 -2.97
C ASP A 63 -2.06 -10.91 -4.00
N ASP A 64 -1.81 -10.12 -5.04
CA ASP A 64 -0.80 -10.36 -6.07
C ASP A 64 0.50 -9.56 -5.85
N SER A 65 0.78 -9.16 -4.61
CA SER A 65 1.98 -8.42 -4.24
C SER A 65 2.67 -9.01 -3.00
N ARG A 66 3.94 -8.77 -2.90
CA ARG A 66 4.76 -9.15 -1.74
C ARG A 66 5.89 -8.17 -1.50
N PRO A 67 6.42 -8.06 -0.28
CA PRO A 67 7.70 -7.40 -0.05
C PRO A 67 8.78 -8.03 -0.93
N ALA A 68 9.62 -7.22 -1.53
CA ALA A 68 10.76 -7.71 -2.31
C ALA A 68 11.88 -8.25 -1.42
N ASP A 69 11.95 -7.75 -0.18
CA ASP A 69 12.85 -8.20 0.87
C ASP A 69 12.20 -8.10 2.25
N ASP A 70 12.87 -8.61 3.27
CA ASP A 70 12.41 -8.66 4.66
C ASP A 70 12.46 -7.30 5.39
N ARG A 71 13.11 -6.31 4.82
CA ARG A 71 13.25 -4.96 5.39
C ARG A 71 12.23 -3.95 4.88
N CYS A 72 11.43 -4.30 3.89
CA CYS A 72 10.50 -3.38 3.24
C CYS A 72 9.60 -2.63 4.24
N PHE A 73 8.98 -3.35 5.17
CA PHE A 73 8.10 -2.75 6.17
C PHE A 73 8.86 -1.87 7.18
N GLU A 74 10.01 -2.33 7.65
CA GLU A 74 10.86 -1.55 8.57
C GLU A 74 11.32 -0.26 7.91
N THR A 75 11.72 -0.32 6.64
CA THR A 75 12.13 0.85 5.86
C THR A 75 11.01 1.89 5.73
N LEU A 76 9.76 1.44 5.51
CA LEU A 76 8.60 2.35 5.51
C LEU A 76 8.36 2.99 6.87
N LEU A 77 8.47 2.20 7.96
CA LEU A 77 8.31 2.72 9.32
C LEU A 77 9.38 3.75 9.67
N ASP A 78 10.63 3.50 9.29
CA ASP A 78 11.73 4.43 9.54
C ASP A 78 11.58 5.71 8.72
N ALA A 79 11.17 5.58 7.46
CA ALA A 79 10.85 6.74 6.62
C ALA A 79 9.72 7.58 7.26
N TRP A 80 8.67 6.95 7.78
CA TRP A 80 7.59 7.66 8.47
C TRP A 80 8.05 8.35 9.75
N ARG A 81 8.88 7.69 10.56
CA ARG A 81 9.47 8.29 11.78
C ARG A 81 10.32 9.52 11.46
N ASN A 82 11.07 9.45 10.36
CA ASN A 82 11.97 10.52 9.91
C ASN A 82 11.27 11.61 9.09
N THR A 83 10.03 11.36 8.64
CA THR A 83 9.22 12.32 7.88
C THR A 83 7.83 12.46 8.51
N PRO A 84 7.72 13.08 9.70
CA PRO A 84 6.46 13.14 10.45
C PRO A 84 5.35 13.92 9.73
N THR A 85 5.69 14.68 8.69
CA THR A 85 4.74 15.39 7.82
C THR A 85 4.19 14.52 6.69
N ALA A 86 4.73 13.30 6.48
CA ALA A 86 4.20 12.38 5.48
C ALA A 86 2.84 11.85 5.95
N ALA A 87 1.82 12.13 5.16
CA ALA A 87 0.47 11.68 5.39
C ALA A 87 0.19 10.31 4.75
N LEU A 88 0.96 9.91 3.76
CA LEU A 88 0.93 8.59 3.15
C LEU A 88 2.30 8.28 2.55
N LEU A 89 2.79 7.05 2.75
CA LEU A 89 4.06 6.58 2.20
C LEU A 89 3.80 5.36 1.32
N GLY A 90 4.43 5.32 0.15
CA GLY A 90 4.34 4.19 -0.77
C GLY A 90 5.71 3.57 -1.06
N ALA A 91 5.73 2.27 -1.27
CA ALA A 91 6.93 1.55 -1.69
C ALA A 91 7.14 1.64 -3.21
N LYS A 92 8.38 1.56 -3.66
CA LYS A 92 8.75 1.33 -5.06
C LYS A 92 8.12 0.03 -5.55
N GLN A 93 7.48 0.07 -6.71
CA GLN A 93 6.84 -1.10 -7.32
C GLN A 93 7.77 -1.70 -8.38
N LEU A 94 8.01 -2.99 -8.26
CA LEU A 94 8.85 -3.78 -9.16
C LEU A 94 8.04 -4.94 -9.76
N ASP A 95 8.58 -5.54 -10.80
CA ASP A 95 8.07 -6.81 -11.34
C ASP A 95 8.16 -7.94 -10.30
N TRP A 96 7.54 -9.08 -10.59
CA TRP A 96 7.53 -10.23 -9.67
C TRP A 96 8.91 -10.74 -9.30
N GLN A 97 9.89 -10.58 -10.17
CA GLN A 97 11.29 -10.93 -9.96
C GLN A 97 12.06 -9.87 -9.17
N ALA A 98 11.43 -8.74 -8.87
CA ALA A 98 12.02 -7.57 -8.18
C ALA A 98 13.27 -7.02 -8.89
N LYS A 99 13.22 -6.96 -10.23
CA LYS A 99 14.33 -6.49 -11.06
C LYS A 99 13.99 -5.26 -11.89
N ASN A 100 12.76 -5.19 -12.39
CA ASN A 100 12.34 -4.14 -13.29
C ASN A 100 11.30 -3.24 -12.63
N LEU A 101 11.33 -1.96 -12.99
CA LEU A 101 10.45 -0.95 -12.45
C LEU A 101 9.03 -1.05 -13.03
N HIS A 102 8.04 -0.90 -12.18
CA HIS A 102 6.65 -0.65 -12.55
C HIS A 102 6.22 0.76 -12.17
N ASN A 103 6.60 1.23 -10.98
CA ASN A 103 6.18 2.53 -10.51
C ASN A 103 7.04 3.04 -9.36
N VAL A 104 7.38 4.32 -9.38
CA VAL A 104 8.04 5.06 -8.28
C VAL A 104 7.23 6.29 -7.88
N GLY A 105 5.92 6.18 -7.90
CA GLY A 105 4.99 7.28 -7.69
C GLY A 105 4.57 7.96 -9.00
N LEU A 106 3.45 8.66 -8.93
CA LEU A 106 2.92 9.47 -10.01
C LEU A 106 3.10 10.94 -9.67
N TYR A 107 3.35 11.75 -10.68
CA TYR A 107 3.61 13.18 -10.55
C TYR A 107 2.49 13.99 -11.20
N ALA A 108 2.29 15.21 -10.72
CA ALA A 108 1.41 16.14 -11.37
C ALA A 108 2.10 16.66 -12.64
N GLY A 109 1.53 16.36 -13.80
CA GLY A 109 1.85 16.98 -15.07
C GLY A 109 1.13 18.32 -15.22
N HIS A 110 1.30 18.97 -16.36
CA HIS A 110 0.65 20.25 -16.62
C HIS A 110 -0.88 20.11 -16.78
N HIS A 111 -1.32 19.02 -17.39
CA HIS A 111 -2.74 18.72 -17.63
C HIS A 111 -3.16 17.31 -17.21
N ASP A 112 -2.22 16.48 -16.74
CA ASP A 112 -2.42 15.06 -16.47
C ASP A 112 -1.63 14.58 -15.27
N VAL A 113 -1.69 13.29 -15.02
CA VAL A 113 -0.86 12.58 -14.03
C VAL A 113 0.16 11.74 -14.80
N VAL A 114 1.43 11.95 -14.52
CA VAL A 114 2.53 11.32 -15.28
C VAL A 114 3.33 10.34 -14.44
N SER A 115 3.74 9.24 -15.06
CA SER A 115 4.79 8.36 -14.56
C SER A 115 6.11 8.78 -15.19
N LEU A 116 7.18 8.81 -14.40
CA LEU A 116 8.54 9.03 -14.92
C LEU A 116 9.19 7.71 -15.35
N VAL A 117 8.66 6.60 -14.87
CA VAL A 117 9.18 5.25 -15.13
C VAL A 117 8.68 4.77 -16.47
N VAL A 118 9.58 4.22 -17.27
CA VAL A 118 9.22 3.35 -18.40
C VAL A 118 8.95 1.95 -17.83
N ASP A 119 7.71 1.50 -17.95
CA ASP A 119 7.28 0.22 -17.37
C ASP A 119 8.17 -0.93 -17.92
N GLY A 120 8.76 -1.70 -17.01
CA GLY A 120 9.65 -2.80 -17.33
C GLY A 120 11.12 -2.41 -17.52
N GLU A 121 11.53 -1.15 -17.37
CA GLU A 121 12.94 -0.79 -17.36
C GLU A 121 13.66 -1.34 -16.12
N PRO A 122 14.95 -1.71 -16.20
CA PRO A 122 15.69 -2.19 -15.04
C PRO A 122 15.78 -1.16 -13.93
N ASP A 123 15.62 -1.60 -12.67
CA ASP A 123 15.86 -0.77 -11.51
C ASP A 123 17.37 -0.56 -11.31
N GLN A 124 17.82 0.67 -11.57
CA GLN A 124 19.19 1.14 -11.38
C GLN A 124 19.25 2.29 -10.39
N GLU A 125 18.21 2.42 -9.52
CA GLU A 125 18.05 3.49 -8.55
C GLU A 125 17.97 4.90 -9.18
N GLN A 126 17.68 4.97 -10.49
CA GLN A 126 17.68 6.21 -11.29
C GLN A 126 16.59 7.21 -10.86
N TYR A 127 15.57 6.77 -10.11
CA TYR A 127 14.50 7.63 -9.60
C TYR A 127 14.53 7.83 -8.08
N ASP A 128 15.51 7.27 -7.38
CA ASP A 128 15.54 7.22 -5.91
C ASP A 128 15.74 8.60 -5.24
N GLY A 129 16.18 9.61 -5.99
CA GLY A 129 16.32 10.97 -5.50
C GLY A 129 15.01 11.76 -5.35
N ARG A 130 13.88 11.24 -5.83
CA ARG A 130 12.58 11.93 -5.79
C ARG A 130 11.65 11.23 -4.81
N GLN A 131 11.17 11.95 -3.81
CA GLN A 131 10.35 11.40 -2.75
C GLN A 131 8.92 11.96 -2.74
N ASP A 132 8.73 13.28 -2.89
CA ASP A 132 7.38 13.87 -2.94
C ASP A 132 6.71 13.60 -4.29
N VAL A 133 5.52 13.01 -4.23
CA VAL A 133 4.77 12.57 -5.41
C VAL A 133 3.29 12.95 -5.26
N LEU A 134 2.55 12.95 -6.36
CA LEU A 134 1.10 13.14 -6.33
C LEU A 134 0.38 11.89 -5.82
N SER A 135 0.85 10.72 -6.22
CA SER A 135 0.20 9.45 -5.86
C SER A 135 1.21 8.30 -5.80
N VAL A 136 0.90 7.31 -4.98
CA VAL A 136 1.60 6.03 -4.89
C VAL A 136 0.60 4.89 -5.00
N SER A 137 1.09 3.68 -5.30
CA SER A 137 0.27 2.47 -5.24
C SER A 137 -0.16 2.17 -3.81
N LEU A 138 -1.40 1.74 -3.60
CA LEU A 138 -1.87 1.22 -2.32
C LEU A 138 -1.35 -0.20 -2.03
N SER A 139 -0.79 -0.89 -3.02
CA SER A 139 -0.03 -2.10 -2.79
C SER A 139 1.34 -1.73 -2.20
N GLY A 140 1.56 -2.04 -0.93
CA GLY A 140 2.77 -1.66 -0.20
C GLY A 140 2.77 -0.24 0.37
N ALA A 141 1.60 0.35 0.57
CA ALA A 141 1.49 1.67 1.21
C ALA A 141 1.42 1.58 2.73
N LEU A 142 2.10 2.48 3.42
CA LEU A 142 1.94 2.74 4.84
C LEU A 142 1.05 3.98 5.01
N VAL A 143 -0.13 3.78 5.57
CA VAL A 143 -1.15 4.83 5.72
C VAL A 143 -1.41 5.08 7.19
N PRO A 144 -1.02 6.23 7.75
CA PRO A 144 -1.38 6.61 9.12
C PRO A 144 -2.91 6.61 9.29
N LEU A 145 -3.42 6.06 10.39
CA LEU A 145 -4.87 6.05 10.66
C LEU A 145 -5.45 7.46 10.77
N ALA A 146 -4.65 8.41 11.24
CA ALA A 146 -5.06 9.81 11.27
C ALA A 146 -5.38 10.34 9.87
N THR A 147 -4.59 9.94 8.86
CA THR A 147 -4.85 10.29 7.45
C THR A 147 -6.15 9.66 6.95
N LEU A 148 -6.35 8.35 7.18
CA LEU A 148 -7.58 7.68 6.74
C LEU A 148 -8.83 8.33 7.37
N ARG A 149 -8.76 8.70 8.64
CA ARG A 149 -9.88 9.39 9.33
C ARG A 149 -10.10 10.80 8.79
N ALA A 150 -9.03 11.57 8.55
CA ALA A 150 -9.14 12.96 8.07
C ALA A 150 -9.68 13.05 6.64
N PHE A 151 -9.40 12.05 5.81
CA PHE A 151 -9.79 12.02 4.39
C PHE A 151 -10.85 10.96 4.09
N GLU A 152 -11.44 10.31 5.12
CA GLU A 152 -12.52 9.33 4.99
C GLU A 152 -12.17 8.14 4.08
N GLY A 153 -10.87 7.79 4.02
CA GLY A 153 -10.38 6.71 3.16
C GLY A 153 -10.46 7.03 1.67
N ALA A 154 -10.54 5.99 0.83
CA ALA A 154 -10.75 6.15 -0.61
C ALA A 154 -12.25 6.29 -0.93
N ASP A 155 -12.60 7.11 -1.92
CA ASP A 155 -13.97 7.24 -2.41
C ASP A 155 -14.34 6.02 -3.26
N PRO A 156 -15.35 5.22 -2.85
CA PRO A 156 -15.77 4.03 -3.59
C PRO A 156 -16.23 4.28 -5.02
N TRP A 157 -16.62 5.52 -5.36
CA TRP A 157 -17.04 5.91 -6.69
C TRP A 157 -15.95 5.72 -7.75
N PHE A 158 -14.67 5.89 -7.36
CA PHE A 158 -13.54 5.75 -8.28
C PHE A 158 -13.16 4.30 -8.60
N GLY A 159 -13.62 3.34 -7.79
CA GLY A 159 -13.27 1.93 -7.96
C GLY A 159 -11.77 1.65 -7.80
N THR A 160 -11.36 0.43 -8.10
CA THR A 160 -10.02 -0.10 -7.77
C THR A 160 -8.87 0.64 -8.47
N PHE A 161 -9.07 1.18 -9.67
CA PHE A 161 -7.94 1.73 -10.44
C PHE A 161 -7.61 3.19 -10.14
N ALA A 162 -8.58 3.98 -9.72
CA ALA A 162 -8.39 5.41 -9.50
C ALA A 162 -8.39 5.80 -8.01
N GLU A 163 -8.76 4.89 -7.12
CA GLU A 163 -8.89 5.16 -5.68
C GLU A 163 -7.59 5.66 -5.04
N SER A 164 -6.43 5.10 -5.44
CA SER A 164 -5.14 5.55 -4.90
C SER A 164 -4.83 6.99 -5.31
N THR A 165 -5.08 7.31 -6.58
CA THR A 165 -4.83 8.65 -7.12
C THR A 165 -5.78 9.67 -6.51
N ASP A 166 -7.06 9.32 -6.33
CA ASP A 166 -8.04 10.18 -5.68
C ASP A 166 -7.66 10.47 -4.23
N LEU A 167 -7.41 9.43 -3.42
CA LEU A 167 -7.03 9.60 -2.02
C LEU A 167 -5.76 10.44 -1.89
N CYS A 168 -4.71 10.12 -2.65
CA CYS A 168 -3.46 10.85 -2.60
C CYS A 168 -3.65 12.32 -3.03
N ARG A 169 -4.45 12.58 -4.06
CA ARG A 169 -4.76 13.94 -4.51
C ARG A 169 -5.49 14.73 -3.43
N ARG A 170 -6.48 14.15 -2.75
CA ARG A 170 -7.20 14.80 -1.64
C ARG A 170 -6.24 15.11 -0.49
N ILE A 171 -5.33 14.19 -0.16
CA ILE A 171 -4.27 14.41 0.83
C ILE A 171 -3.40 15.63 0.43
N CYS A 172 -2.91 15.67 -0.80
CA CYS A 172 -2.09 16.78 -1.29
C CYS A 172 -2.84 18.12 -1.28
N LEU A 173 -4.12 18.13 -1.70
CA LEU A 173 -4.97 19.34 -1.66
C LEU A 173 -5.25 19.81 -0.25
N GLY A 174 -5.31 18.90 0.71
CA GLY A 174 -5.44 19.20 2.15
C GLY A 174 -4.13 19.62 2.82
N GLY A 175 -3.03 19.77 2.06
CA GLY A 175 -1.72 20.18 2.58
C GLY A 175 -0.88 19.04 3.15
N GLY A 176 -1.32 17.78 3.03
CA GLY A 176 -0.55 16.60 3.39
C GLY A 176 0.48 16.25 2.33
N ARG A 177 1.50 15.47 2.72
CA ARG A 177 2.54 14.99 1.80
C ARG A 177 2.33 13.51 1.49
N VAL A 178 2.40 13.17 0.22
CA VAL A 178 2.48 11.79 -0.27
C VAL A 178 3.93 11.53 -0.68
N VAL A 179 4.53 10.48 -0.11
CA VAL A 179 5.96 10.22 -0.24
C VAL A 179 6.17 8.82 -0.79
N VAL A 180 6.97 8.68 -1.83
CA VAL A 180 7.52 7.38 -2.22
C VAL A 180 8.81 7.12 -1.46
N VAL A 181 8.97 5.89 -0.98
CA VAL A 181 10.17 5.42 -0.26
C VAL A 181 10.87 4.38 -1.15
N PRO A 182 11.84 4.81 -1.97
CA PRO A 182 12.42 3.93 -3.00
C PRO A 182 13.15 2.71 -2.43
N GLN A 183 13.68 2.81 -1.22
CA GLN A 183 14.38 1.71 -0.53
C GLN A 183 13.40 0.66 0.02
N ALA A 184 12.11 1.00 0.20
CA ALA A 184 11.06 0.04 0.46
C ALA A 184 10.53 -0.48 -0.89
N ARG A 185 10.64 -1.79 -1.13
CA ARG A 185 10.38 -2.39 -2.44
C ARG A 185 9.30 -3.46 -2.36
N ILE A 186 8.35 -3.38 -3.28
CA ILE A 186 7.26 -4.36 -3.45
C ILE A 186 7.42 -5.02 -4.81
N ALA A 187 7.42 -6.34 -4.83
CA ALA A 187 7.24 -7.12 -6.05
C ALA A 187 5.74 -7.31 -6.29
N HIS A 188 5.25 -6.86 -7.44
CA HIS A 188 3.84 -6.84 -7.79
C HIS A 188 3.63 -7.57 -9.12
N ARG A 189 2.83 -8.64 -9.09
CA ARG A 189 2.57 -9.48 -10.26
C ARG A 189 1.70 -8.77 -11.29
N ARG A 190 0.77 -7.92 -10.82
CA ARG A 190 -0.21 -7.24 -11.68
C ARG A 190 -1.04 -8.27 -12.49
N ALA A 191 -1.52 -9.30 -11.82
CA ALA A 191 -2.15 -10.49 -12.42
C ALA A 191 -3.26 -10.18 -13.43
N ARG A 192 -3.99 -9.07 -13.25
CA ARG A 192 -5.03 -8.62 -14.21
C ARG A 192 -4.49 -8.31 -15.60
N PHE A 193 -3.22 -7.92 -15.73
CA PHE A 193 -2.59 -7.68 -17.03
C PHE A 193 -2.07 -8.97 -17.68
N GLU A 194 -1.97 -10.04 -16.89
CA GLU A 194 -1.61 -11.38 -17.36
C GLU A 194 -2.84 -12.21 -17.77
N GLY A 195 -4.06 -11.68 -17.60
CA GLY A 195 -5.31 -12.38 -17.92
C GLY A 195 -5.69 -13.50 -16.96
N ILE A 196 -5.20 -13.42 -15.72
CA ILE A 196 -5.45 -14.38 -14.63
C ILE A 196 -6.48 -13.78 -13.66
#